data_b7a5cf59adbc86f19f80d6200c1ad347
#
_entry.id   b7a5cf59adbc86f19f80d6200c1ad347
#
_cell.length_a   1.000
_cell.length_b   1.000
_cell.length_c   1.000
_cell.angle_alpha   90.00
_cell.angle_beta   90.00
_cell.angle_gamma   90.00
#
_symmetry.space_group_name_H-M   'P 1'
#
loop_
_entity.id
_entity.type
_entity.pdbx_description
1 polymer ?
#
loop_
_entity_poly.entity_id
_entity_poly.type
_entity_poly.pdbx_seq_one_letter_code
_entity_poly.pdbx_strand_id
1 'polypeptide(L)'
;FQTEGDMVKAHTRDDIFDTGYRLYELEKILPWTYCRISKSAILNVKKVYAITKNITASSEIEFKDSHKHVFVSRGYFKPLKSKLDEIRSKE
;
A
#
# COMPACT_ATOMS: atom_id res chain seq x y z
N PHE A 1 -2.36 -5.24 -1.91
CA PHE A 1 -2.18 -6.11 -3.09
C PHE A 1 -0.74 -6.04 -3.56
N GLN A 2 -0.14 -7.15 -3.78
CA GLN A 2 1.26 -7.25 -4.16
C GLN A 2 1.47 -8.31 -5.24
N THR A 3 2.32 -8.00 -6.22
CA THR A 3 2.70 -8.97 -7.24
C THR A 3 3.71 -9.96 -6.67
N GLU A 4 3.41 -11.24 -6.80
CA GLU A 4 4.31 -12.33 -6.41
C GLU A 4 4.40 -13.29 -7.60
N GLY A 5 5.54 -13.31 -8.29
CA GLY A 5 5.67 -13.96 -9.57
C GLY A 5 4.77 -13.31 -10.61
N ASP A 6 3.97 -14.09 -11.32
CA ASP A 6 3.02 -13.60 -12.32
C ASP A 6 1.63 -13.32 -11.76
N MET A 7 1.45 -13.49 -10.44
CA MET A 7 0.15 -13.34 -9.80
C MET A 7 0.10 -12.15 -8.87
N VAL A 8 -1.06 -11.52 -8.77
CA VAL A 8 -1.31 -10.47 -7.78
C VAL A 8 -2.02 -11.10 -6.60
N LYS A 9 -1.46 -10.92 -5.41
CA LYS A 9 -2.00 -11.46 -4.17
C LYS A 9 -2.55 -10.36 -3.28
N ALA A 10 -3.72 -10.64 -2.69
CA ALA A 10 -4.34 -9.77 -1.70
C ALA A 10 -3.87 -10.20 -0.31
N HIS A 11 -3.19 -9.29 0.39
CA HIS A 11 -2.75 -9.51 1.75
C HIS A 11 -3.74 -8.90 2.74
N THR A 12 -4.26 -9.72 3.63
CA THR A 12 -5.03 -9.25 4.79
C THR A 12 -4.14 -9.34 6.03
N ARG A 13 -4.69 -9.02 7.19
CA ARG A 13 -3.91 -9.08 8.44
C ARG A 13 -3.31 -10.46 8.68
N ASP A 14 -4.06 -11.53 8.43
CA ASP A 14 -3.68 -12.88 8.76
C ASP A 14 -3.51 -13.83 7.56
N ASP A 15 -3.96 -13.43 6.38
CA ASP A 15 -4.03 -14.31 5.21
C ASP A 15 -3.51 -13.67 3.94
N ILE A 16 -3.28 -14.52 2.93
CA ILE A 16 -2.88 -14.11 1.58
C ILE A 16 -3.80 -14.82 0.60
N PHE A 17 -4.44 -14.06 -0.28
CA PHE A 17 -5.35 -14.59 -1.29
C PHE A 17 -4.88 -14.28 -2.69
N ASP A 18 -5.04 -15.23 -3.61
CA ASP A 18 -4.79 -14.98 -5.04
C ASP A 18 -5.92 -14.14 -5.62
N THR A 19 -5.58 -13.21 -6.52
CA THR A 19 -6.58 -12.45 -7.26
C THR A 19 -6.48 -12.80 -8.74
N GLY A 20 -7.58 -12.61 -9.47
CA GLY A 20 -7.56 -12.75 -10.93
C GLY A 20 -7.22 -11.46 -11.65
N TYR A 21 -6.83 -10.41 -10.93
CA TYR A 21 -6.59 -9.09 -11.49
C TYR A 21 -5.12 -8.75 -11.56
N ARG A 22 -4.75 -7.87 -12.51
CA ARG A 22 -3.45 -7.23 -12.54
C ARG A 22 -3.51 -5.93 -11.75
N LEU A 23 -2.35 -5.40 -11.28
CA LEU A 23 -2.34 -4.18 -10.46
C LEU A 23 -2.99 -2.99 -11.17
N TYR A 24 -2.74 -2.79 -12.46
CA TYR A 24 -3.35 -1.66 -13.17
C TYR A 24 -4.87 -1.79 -13.28
N GLU A 25 -5.40 -3.01 -13.29
CA GLU A 25 -6.84 -3.25 -13.26
C GLU A 25 -7.41 -2.90 -11.89
N LEU A 26 -6.71 -3.30 -10.82
CA LEU A 26 -7.10 -2.99 -9.45
C LEU A 26 -7.12 -1.48 -9.19
N GLU A 27 -6.15 -0.74 -9.72
CA GLU A 27 -6.13 0.72 -9.58
C GLU A 27 -7.41 1.38 -10.10
N LYS A 28 -8.04 0.80 -11.12
CA LYS A 28 -9.27 1.35 -11.72
C LYS A 28 -10.52 1.05 -10.90
N ILE A 29 -10.54 -0.07 -10.17
CA ILE A 29 -11.75 -0.54 -9.49
C ILE A 29 -11.71 -0.35 -7.97
N LEU A 30 -10.53 -0.19 -7.38
CA LEU A 30 -10.40 0.01 -5.94
C LEU A 30 -10.82 1.43 -5.55
N PRO A 31 -11.36 1.60 -4.32
CA PRO A 31 -11.69 2.93 -3.79
C PRO A 31 -10.46 3.86 -3.77
N TRP A 32 -10.70 5.17 -3.75
CA TRP A 32 -9.64 6.18 -3.73
C TRP A 32 -8.72 6.08 -2.49
N THR A 33 -9.15 5.38 -1.45
CA THR A 33 -8.34 5.15 -0.24
C THR A 33 -7.20 4.17 -0.46
N TYR A 34 -7.16 3.50 -1.61
CA TYR A 34 -6.04 2.64 -1.99
C TYR A 34 -5.02 3.45 -2.77
N CYS A 35 -3.75 3.11 -2.57
CA CYS A 35 -2.65 3.86 -3.20
C CYS A 35 -1.54 2.93 -3.67
N ARG A 36 -1.04 3.19 -4.87
CA ARG A 36 0.14 2.50 -5.40
C ARG A 36 1.37 2.96 -4.63
N ILE A 37 2.17 2.02 -4.15
CA ILE A 37 3.38 2.32 -3.36
C ILE A 37 4.66 1.85 -4.02
N SER A 38 4.53 1.08 -5.09
CA SER A 38 5.65 0.63 -5.92
C SER A 38 5.10 0.09 -7.22
N LYS A 39 5.97 -0.36 -8.12
CA LYS A 39 5.55 -1.01 -9.36
C LYS A 39 4.79 -2.30 -9.10
N SER A 40 4.98 -2.91 -7.95
CA SER A 40 4.45 -4.24 -7.65
C SER A 40 3.45 -4.29 -6.48
N ALA A 41 3.05 -3.14 -5.93
CA ALA A 41 2.19 -3.15 -4.75
C ALA A 41 1.21 -1.97 -4.68
N ILE A 42 0.01 -2.27 -4.18
CA ILE A 42 -1.04 -1.29 -3.83
C ILE A 42 -1.45 -1.60 -2.40
N LEU A 43 -1.68 -0.57 -1.58
CA LEU A 43 -2.16 -0.74 -0.22
C LEU A 43 -3.40 0.08 0.08
N ASN A 44 -4.11 -0.32 1.14
CA ASN A 44 -5.23 0.45 1.69
C ASN A 44 -4.67 1.44 2.71
N VAL A 45 -4.71 2.74 2.37
CA VAL A 45 -4.13 3.79 3.20
C VAL A 45 -4.80 3.90 4.57
N LYS A 46 -6.07 3.52 4.68
CA LYS A 46 -6.79 3.49 5.96
C LYS A 46 -6.19 2.51 6.97
N LYS A 47 -5.45 1.51 6.51
CA LYS A 47 -4.82 0.50 7.36
C LYS A 47 -3.39 0.87 7.77
N VAL A 48 -2.88 1.99 7.30
CA VAL A 48 -1.54 2.46 7.66
C VAL A 48 -1.55 3.02 9.07
N TYR A 49 -0.67 2.52 9.93
CA TYR A 49 -0.46 3.05 11.28
C TYR A 49 0.61 4.14 11.27
N ALA A 50 1.77 3.85 10.68
CA ALA A 50 2.91 4.75 10.68
C ALA A 50 3.73 4.61 9.40
N ILE A 51 4.40 5.70 9.02
CA ILE A 51 5.38 5.71 7.94
C ILE A 51 6.70 6.16 8.54
N THR A 52 7.72 5.32 8.44
CA THR A 52 9.08 5.64 8.87
C THR A 52 9.93 5.94 7.64
N LYS A 53 10.44 7.15 7.57
CA LYS A 53 11.31 7.56 6.48
C LYS A 53 12.76 7.21 6.83
N ASN A 54 13.36 6.36 6.01
CA ASN A 54 14.76 5.96 6.18
C ASN A 54 15.72 7.00 5.57
N ILE A 55 16.96 6.97 6.01
CA ILE A 55 18.05 7.80 5.45
C ILE A 55 18.25 7.48 3.97
N THR A 56 18.13 6.20 3.61
CA THR A 56 18.05 5.76 2.22
C THR A 56 16.68 6.11 1.65
N ALA A 57 16.56 6.27 0.35
CA ALA A 57 15.40 6.81 -0.34
C ALA A 57 14.08 6.05 -0.18
N SER A 58 14.03 4.95 0.57
CA SER A 58 12.82 4.17 0.80
C SER A 58 12.16 4.52 2.12
N SER A 59 10.83 4.37 2.19
CA SER A 59 10.06 4.53 3.41
C SER A 59 9.41 3.21 3.77
N GLU A 60 9.30 2.93 5.07
CA GLU A 60 8.68 1.71 5.56
C GLU A 60 7.31 2.02 6.17
N ILE A 61 6.33 1.17 5.87
CA ILE A 61 4.96 1.33 6.36
C ILE A 61 4.63 0.23 7.36
N GLU A 62 4.09 0.65 8.50
CA GLU A 62 3.50 -0.23 9.50
C GLU A 62 1.99 -0.18 9.38
N PHE A 63 1.33 -1.32 9.46
CA PHE A 63 -0.12 -1.43 9.40
C PHE A 63 -0.74 -1.53 10.78
N LYS A 64 -1.97 -1.04 10.92
CA LYS A 64 -2.76 -1.18 12.14
C LYS A 64 -3.05 -2.67 12.39
N ASP A 65 -2.86 -3.10 13.62
CA ASP A 65 -3.16 -4.47 14.08
C ASP A 65 -2.48 -5.57 13.28
N SER A 66 -1.31 -5.29 12.70
CA SER A 66 -0.56 -6.26 11.92
C SER A 66 0.94 -6.09 12.15
N HIS A 67 1.66 -7.19 12.03
CA HIS A 67 3.12 -7.18 12.07
C HIS A 67 3.74 -7.08 10.68
N LYS A 68 2.92 -6.96 9.64
CA LYS A 68 3.41 -6.83 8.26
C LYS A 68 3.98 -5.44 8.03
N HIS A 69 5.12 -5.40 7.35
CA HIS A 69 5.78 -4.16 6.94
C HIS A 69 5.98 -4.19 5.44
N VAL A 70 5.84 -3.04 4.79
CA VAL A 70 6.12 -2.89 3.36
C VAL A 70 6.93 -1.64 3.11
N PHE A 71 7.72 -1.65 2.04
CA PHE A 71 8.51 -0.50 1.64
C PHE A 71 7.84 0.25 0.51
N VAL A 72 7.92 1.58 0.56
CA VAL A 72 7.40 2.47 -0.47
C VAL A 72 8.55 2.93 -1.34
N SER A 73 8.41 2.75 -2.64
CA SER A 73 9.39 3.26 -3.60
C SER A 73 9.38 4.79 -3.60
N ARG A 74 10.56 5.38 -3.82
CA ARG A 74 10.79 6.82 -3.74
C ARG A 74 9.77 7.67 -4.49
N GLY A 75 9.43 7.30 -5.73
CA GLY A 75 8.49 8.05 -6.55
C GLY A 75 7.05 7.98 -6.10
N TYR A 76 6.71 7.10 -5.15
CA TYR A 76 5.34 6.91 -4.66
C TYR A 76 5.12 7.49 -3.27
N PHE A 77 6.17 8.01 -2.63
CA PHE A 77 6.06 8.53 -1.25
C PHE A 77 5.15 9.75 -1.14
N LYS A 78 5.36 10.76 -1.99
CA LYS A 78 4.59 12.00 -1.91
C LYS A 78 3.09 11.78 -2.15
N PRO A 79 2.66 11.04 -3.19
CA PRO A 79 1.24 10.74 -3.36
C PRO A 79 0.64 10.00 -2.18
N LEU A 80 1.39 9.04 -1.61
CA LEU A 80 0.94 8.29 -0.44
C LEU A 80 0.76 9.20 0.77
N LYS A 81 1.75 10.03 1.05
CA LYS A 81 1.72 10.97 2.19
C LYS A 81 0.55 11.94 2.07
N SER A 82 0.33 12.51 0.90
CA SER A 82 -0.80 13.38 0.61
C SER A 82 -2.13 12.69 0.87
N LYS A 83 -2.29 11.48 0.39
CA LYS A 83 -3.51 10.71 0.56
C LYS A 83 -3.77 10.37 2.03
N LEU A 84 -2.72 9.99 2.75
CA LEU A 84 -2.82 9.69 4.18
C LEU A 84 -3.24 10.92 4.98
N ASP A 85 -2.63 12.08 4.72
CA ASP A 85 -2.97 13.32 5.38
C ASP A 85 -4.43 13.72 5.10
N GLU A 86 -4.90 13.54 3.87
CA GLU A 86 -6.28 13.81 3.49
C GLU A 86 -7.26 12.90 4.24
N ILE A 87 -6.96 11.63 4.34
CA ILE A 87 -7.80 10.67 5.08
C ILE A 87 -7.85 11.03 6.57
N ARG A 88 -6.69 11.31 7.17
CA ARG A 88 -6.60 11.65 8.60
C ARG A 88 -7.30 12.97 8.94
N SER A 89 -7.29 13.92 8.03
CA SER A 89 -7.96 15.21 8.26
C SER A 89 -9.48 15.10 8.23
N LYS A 90 -10.02 14.03 7.65
CA LYS A 90 -11.47 13.79 7.59
C LYS A 90 -11.98 12.90 8.74
N GLU A 91 -11.07 12.38 9.55
CA GLU A 91 -11.42 11.64 10.77
C GLU A 91 -11.70 12.61 11.96
#